data_a8841955998288fb37309fc605867016
#
_entry.id   a8841955998288fb37309fc605867016
#
_cell.length_a   1.000
_cell.length_b   1.000
_cell.length_c   1.000
_cell.angle_alpha   90.00
_cell.angle_beta   90.00
_cell.angle_gamma   90.00
#
_symmetry.space_group_name_H-M   'P 1'
#
loop_
_entity.id
_entity.type
_entity.pdbx_description
1 polymer ?
#
loop_
_entity_poly.entity_id
_entity_poly.type
_entity_poly.pdbx_seq_one_letter_code
_entity_poly.pdbx_strand_id
1 'polypeptide(L)'
;MAELGRAALVVCLGLSLYALVAGSWALFARRRRLAVSAQNALVAAFASALVGSLVLVVALVRHDFSLVYVARLTSEQLPLGYTLSAFWGGQEGSLLLWLLVLTGYAALVVATSRRRKSELLPWVVPPLALVAVFFAFMLVAISSPFDTQVAPPNGAGLNPSLQNPYMVAHPPLLYLGYVGLTVPWAFGMGALLARRADEAWIIATRRWTLVAWTALGVGQLLGAKWAYEEIGWGGYFAWDPVENAALMPWLAATAFLHSVMIQEKRGMLKVWNLLLVILAFGLSLFGTFLTRSGILESIHSFTESSIGPWFLGFIVLVLALSIALVFARLPLLRSRTRLESLVSREATFLYNNLLLVALCLTILWGVIWPLLSEAVRGEASVVAGPYYNFFLLVFGLPLLLLMGLAPLVAWRRA
;
A
#
# COMPACT_ATOMS: atom_id res chain seq x y z
N MET A 1 -16.87 -6.47 24.81
CA MET A 1 -16.32 -5.88 23.56
C MET A 1 -15.11 -6.65 23.08
N ALA A 2 -14.10 -6.86 23.95
CA ALA A 2 -12.85 -7.56 23.59
C ALA A 2 -13.06 -8.90 22.89
N GLU A 3 -13.83 -9.79 23.51
CA GLU A 3 -14.05 -11.15 22.97
C GLU A 3 -14.71 -11.15 21.58
N LEU A 4 -15.69 -10.26 21.36
CA LEU A 4 -16.33 -10.15 20.06
C LEU A 4 -15.37 -9.64 18.99
N GLY A 5 -14.54 -8.63 19.34
CA GLY A 5 -13.52 -8.10 18.42
C GLY A 5 -12.45 -9.14 18.08
N ARG A 6 -11.93 -9.86 19.09
CA ARG A 6 -10.97 -10.96 18.90
C ARG A 6 -11.57 -12.07 18.01
N ALA A 7 -12.78 -12.52 18.34
CA ALA A 7 -13.47 -13.53 17.54
C ALA A 7 -13.64 -13.12 16.06
N ALA A 8 -14.01 -11.85 15.82
CA ALA A 8 -14.11 -11.32 14.47
C ALA A 8 -12.76 -11.37 13.73
N LEU A 9 -11.66 -11.01 14.37
CA LEU A 9 -10.32 -11.09 13.75
C LEU A 9 -9.89 -12.53 13.47
N VAL A 10 -10.14 -13.47 14.40
CA VAL A 10 -9.84 -14.90 14.22
C VAL A 10 -10.64 -15.48 13.06
N VAL A 11 -11.94 -15.15 12.96
CA VAL A 11 -12.78 -15.57 11.83
C VAL A 11 -12.28 -14.96 10.52
N CYS A 12 -11.86 -13.68 10.51
CA CYS A 12 -11.28 -13.03 9.35
C CYS A 12 -10.00 -13.75 8.88
N LEU A 13 -9.11 -14.11 9.81
CA LEU A 13 -7.90 -14.89 9.52
C LEU A 13 -8.24 -16.25 8.93
N GLY A 14 -9.16 -17.00 9.56
CA GLY A 14 -9.59 -18.32 9.08
C GLY A 14 -10.19 -18.27 7.69
N LEU A 15 -11.05 -17.28 7.41
CA LEU A 15 -11.66 -17.07 6.08
C LEU A 15 -10.61 -16.67 5.04
N SER A 16 -9.66 -15.82 5.38
CA SER A 16 -8.57 -15.40 4.48
C SER A 16 -7.65 -16.57 4.17
N LEU A 17 -7.30 -17.39 5.18
CA LEU A 17 -6.49 -18.60 4.99
C LEU A 17 -7.22 -19.63 4.15
N TYR A 18 -8.50 -19.85 4.40
CA TYR A 18 -9.34 -20.72 3.55
C TYR A 18 -9.38 -20.20 2.11
N ALA A 19 -9.55 -18.88 1.90
CA ALA A 19 -9.55 -18.28 0.56
C ALA A 19 -8.22 -18.51 -0.17
N LEU A 20 -7.09 -18.37 0.55
CA LEU A 20 -5.75 -18.65 0.00
C LEU A 20 -5.58 -20.10 -0.39
N VAL A 21 -5.84 -21.03 0.53
CA VAL A 21 -5.61 -22.47 0.31
C VAL A 21 -6.60 -23.04 -0.72
N ALA A 22 -7.91 -22.80 -0.51
CA ALA A 22 -8.94 -23.30 -1.40
C ALA A 22 -8.87 -22.65 -2.79
N GLY A 23 -8.55 -21.34 -2.86
CA GLY A 23 -8.32 -20.63 -4.11
C GLY A 23 -7.15 -21.20 -4.90
N SER A 24 -6.00 -21.38 -4.25
CA SER A 24 -4.81 -21.98 -4.86
C SER A 24 -5.09 -23.42 -5.32
N TRP A 25 -5.70 -24.25 -4.47
CA TRP A 25 -6.05 -25.63 -4.81
C TRP A 25 -7.04 -25.72 -5.98
N ALA A 26 -8.02 -24.79 -6.03
CA ALA A 26 -9.00 -24.73 -7.12
C ALA A 26 -8.34 -24.54 -8.49
N LEU A 27 -7.21 -23.82 -8.57
CA LEU A 27 -6.45 -23.61 -9.80
C LEU A 27 -5.78 -24.90 -10.27
N PHE A 28 -5.15 -25.65 -9.35
CA PHE A 28 -4.50 -26.93 -9.67
C PHE A 28 -5.53 -27.99 -10.04
N ALA A 29 -6.58 -28.13 -9.23
CA ALA A 29 -7.61 -29.15 -9.40
C ALA A 29 -8.69 -28.79 -10.45
N ARG A 30 -8.63 -27.58 -11.04
CA ARG A 30 -9.61 -27.04 -12.01
C ARG A 30 -11.06 -27.12 -11.50
N ARG A 31 -11.28 -26.94 -10.18
CA ARG A 31 -12.59 -27.04 -9.53
C ARG A 31 -13.26 -25.68 -9.39
N ARG A 32 -14.14 -25.33 -10.33
CA ARG A 32 -14.88 -24.07 -10.35
C ARG A 32 -15.66 -23.80 -9.05
N ARG A 33 -16.33 -24.79 -8.48
CA ARG A 33 -17.09 -24.62 -7.22
C ARG A 33 -16.19 -24.18 -6.07
N LEU A 34 -14.99 -24.75 -5.96
CA LEU A 34 -14.02 -24.37 -4.94
C LEU A 34 -13.48 -22.95 -5.15
N ALA A 35 -13.23 -22.55 -6.41
CA ALA A 35 -12.85 -21.18 -6.73
C ALA A 35 -13.93 -20.17 -6.31
N VAL A 36 -15.21 -20.46 -6.55
CA VAL A 36 -16.33 -19.61 -6.11
C VAL A 36 -16.43 -19.57 -4.59
N SER A 37 -16.19 -20.70 -3.89
CA SER A 37 -16.17 -20.76 -2.43
C SER A 37 -15.06 -19.87 -1.85
N ALA A 38 -13.84 -19.92 -2.41
CA ALA A 38 -12.73 -19.06 -2.02
C ALA A 38 -13.03 -17.56 -2.22
N GLN A 39 -13.71 -17.20 -3.31
CA GLN A 39 -14.17 -15.83 -3.54
C GLN A 39 -15.19 -15.39 -2.48
N ASN A 40 -16.14 -16.25 -2.12
CA ASN A 40 -17.12 -15.95 -1.08
C ASN A 40 -16.45 -15.78 0.30
N ALA A 41 -15.41 -16.57 0.58
CA ALA A 41 -14.65 -16.46 1.81
C ALA A 41 -13.95 -15.08 1.94
N LEU A 42 -13.39 -14.53 0.85
CA LEU A 42 -12.86 -13.16 0.87
C LEU A 42 -13.93 -12.10 1.14
N VAL A 43 -15.12 -12.27 0.58
CA VAL A 43 -16.26 -11.36 0.88
C VAL A 43 -16.69 -11.49 2.34
N ALA A 44 -16.73 -12.72 2.87
CA ALA A 44 -17.04 -12.96 4.28
C ALA A 44 -15.92 -12.44 5.22
N ALA A 45 -14.65 -12.50 4.80
CA ALA A 45 -13.53 -11.91 5.54
C ALA A 45 -13.69 -10.39 5.69
N PHE A 46 -14.18 -9.69 4.63
CA PHE A 46 -14.52 -8.27 4.73
C PHE A 46 -15.63 -8.02 5.76
N ALA A 47 -16.70 -8.80 5.74
CA ALA A 47 -17.77 -8.67 6.73
C ALA A 47 -17.24 -8.87 8.17
N SER A 48 -16.34 -9.82 8.37
CA SER A 48 -15.72 -10.08 9.66
C SER A 48 -14.78 -8.95 10.10
N ALA A 49 -13.94 -8.42 9.20
CA ALA A 49 -13.08 -7.27 9.47
C ALA A 49 -13.91 -6.00 9.78
N LEU A 50 -15.04 -5.82 9.11
CA LEU A 50 -16.00 -4.74 9.38
C LEU A 50 -16.60 -4.86 10.78
N VAL A 51 -16.99 -6.06 11.20
CA VAL A 51 -17.49 -6.29 12.57
C VAL A 51 -16.42 -5.94 13.60
N GLY A 52 -15.18 -6.41 13.44
CA GLY A 52 -14.06 -6.06 14.32
C GLY A 52 -13.82 -4.54 14.39
N SER A 53 -13.88 -3.87 13.24
CA SER A 53 -13.71 -2.41 13.15
C SER A 53 -14.84 -1.66 13.86
N LEU A 54 -16.09 -2.08 13.67
CA LEU A 54 -17.24 -1.48 14.34
C LEU A 54 -17.18 -1.70 15.85
N VAL A 55 -16.72 -2.86 16.32
CA VAL A 55 -16.53 -3.12 17.75
C VAL A 55 -15.50 -2.16 18.33
N LEU A 56 -14.38 -1.91 17.64
CA LEU A 56 -13.38 -0.96 18.11
C LEU A 56 -13.93 0.48 18.10
N VAL A 57 -14.65 0.89 17.07
CA VAL A 57 -15.30 2.23 17.03
C VAL A 57 -16.28 2.40 18.19
N VAL A 58 -17.11 1.41 18.46
CA VAL A 58 -18.04 1.47 19.61
C VAL A 58 -17.29 1.53 20.94
N ALA A 59 -16.19 0.79 21.08
CA ALA A 59 -15.36 0.83 22.29
C ALA A 59 -14.71 2.23 22.49
N LEU A 60 -14.20 2.85 21.41
CA LEU A 60 -13.67 4.22 21.44
C LEU A 60 -14.72 5.24 21.85
N VAL A 61 -15.90 5.21 21.23
CA VAL A 61 -16.98 6.16 21.55
C VAL A 61 -17.55 5.98 22.94
N ARG A 62 -17.51 4.75 23.48
CA ARG A 62 -17.95 4.44 24.86
C ARG A 62 -16.86 4.64 25.89
N HIS A 63 -15.66 5.02 25.48
CA HIS A 63 -14.48 5.13 26.35
C HIS A 63 -14.28 3.84 27.20
N ASP A 64 -14.34 2.66 26.52
CA ASP A 64 -14.15 1.37 27.20
C ASP A 64 -12.67 1.18 27.55
N PHE A 65 -12.25 1.82 28.66
CA PHE A 65 -10.85 1.80 29.13
C PHE A 65 -10.38 0.43 29.64
N SER A 66 -11.25 -0.59 29.63
CA SER A 66 -10.83 -1.96 29.81
C SER A 66 -10.00 -2.49 28.63
N LEU A 67 -10.07 -1.83 27.46
CA LEU A 67 -9.19 -2.07 26.33
C LEU A 67 -7.94 -1.18 26.42
N VAL A 68 -6.76 -1.79 26.35
CA VAL A 68 -5.47 -1.09 26.40
C VAL A 68 -5.39 -0.01 25.32
N TYR A 69 -5.83 -0.33 24.11
CA TYR A 69 -5.83 0.58 22.96
C TYR A 69 -6.68 1.84 23.22
N VAL A 70 -7.88 1.65 23.74
CA VAL A 70 -8.83 2.76 24.02
C VAL A 70 -8.28 3.65 25.15
N ALA A 71 -7.81 3.06 26.23
CA ALA A 71 -7.25 3.81 27.37
C ALA A 71 -6.01 4.62 27.00
N ARG A 72 -5.20 4.12 26.06
CA ARG A 72 -3.98 4.80 25.61
C ARG A 72 -4.26 6.00 24.70
N LEU A 73 -5.31 5.96 23.87
CA LEU A 73 -5.53 6.90 22.78
C LEU A 73 -6.76 7.80 22.94
N THR A 74 -7.57 7.59 23.95
CA THR A 74 -8.76 8.44 24.20
C THR A 74 -8.84 8.87 25.65
N SER A 75 -9.66 9.89 25.91
CA SER A 75 -10.05 10.34 27.25
C SER A 75 -11.48 10.85 27.21
N GLU A 76 -12.14 10.96 28.36
CA GLU A 76 -13.52 11.48 28.45
C GLU A 76 -13.68 12.90 27.89
N GLN A 77 -12.62 13.71 27.92
CA GLN A 77 -12.60 15.09 27.46
C GLN A 77 -12.30 15.22 25.95
N LEU A 78 -11.89 14.13 25.29
CA LEU A 78 -11.50 14.17 23.88
C LEU A 78 -12.74 14.38 22.99
N PRO A 79 -12.77 15.40 22.11
CA PRO A 79 -13.86 15.63 21.19
C PRO A 79 -14.16 14.42 20.30
N LEU A 80 -15.44 14.16 19.98
CA LEU A 80 -15.87 12.97 19.25
C LEU A 80 -15.13 12.76 17.92
N GLY A 81 -14.85 13.84 17.17
CA GLY A 81 -14.11 13.76 15.91
C GLY A 81 -12.72 13.15 16.11
N TYR A 82 -12.01 13.54 17.16
CA TYR A 82 -10.69 13.00 17.49
C TYR A 82 -10.79 11.63 18.18
N THR A 83 -11.85 11.37 18.94
CA THR A 83 -12.15 10.02 19.44
C THR A 83 -12.31 9.01 18.31
N LEU A 84 -13.00 9.39 17.21
CA LEU A 84 -13.13 8.56 16.04
C LEU A 84 -11.80 8.42 15.28
N SER A 85 -10.99 9.48 15.20
CA SER A 85 -9.68 9.42 14.56
C SER A 85 -8.67 8.60 15.35
N ALA A 86 -8.86 8.41 16.65
CA ALA A 86 -8.08 7.49 17.46
C ALA A 86 -8.14 6.03 16.94
N PHE A 87 -9.14 5.67 16.11
CA PHE A 87 -9.20 4.38 15.44
C PHE A 87 -7.92 4.08 14.63
N TRP A 88 -7.35 5.08 13.97
CA TRP A 88 -6.09 4.94 13.21
C TRP A 88 -4.90 5.65 13.87
N GLY A 89 -5.11 6.26 15.03
CA GLY A 89 -4.07 7.01 15.75
C GLY A 89 -2.96 6.13 16.34
N GLY A 90 -3.22 4.85 16.58
CA GLY A 90 -2.25 3.88 17.07
C GLY A 90 -1.94 2.77 16.08
N GLN A 91 -0.94 1.93 16.42
CA GLN A 91 -0.46 0.86 15.55
C GLN A 91 -1.55 -0.19 15.26
N GLU A 92 -2.18 -0.71 16.29
CA GLU A 92 -3.12 -1.83 16.21
C GLU A 92 -4.36 -1.44 15.38
N GLY A 93 -4.92 -0.27 15.66
CA GLY A 93 -6.07 0.24 14.91
C GLY A 93 -5.74 0.60 13.47
N SER A 94 -4.54 1.13 13.21
CA SER A 94 -4.08 1.40 11.85
C SER A 94 -3.89 0.12 11.02
N LEU A 95 -3.41 -0.97 11.64
CA LEU A 95 -3.36 -2.29 11.00
C LEU A 95 -4.75 -2.85 10.73
N LEU A 96 -5.71 -2.60 11.65
CA LEU A 96 -7.10 -2.98 11.45
C LEU A 96 -7.73 -2.18 10.30
N LEU A 97 -7.45 -0.87 10.19
CA LEU A 97 -7.86 -0.06 9.03
C LEU A 97 -7.27 -0.61 7.73
N TRP A 98 -6.00 -1.01 7.74
CA TRP A 98 -5.34 -1.64 6.60
C TRP A 98 -6.07 -2.91 6.17
N LEU A 99 -6.38 -3.82 7.12
CA LEU A 99 -7.11 -5.05 6.85
C LEU A 99 -8.53 -4.79 6.35
N LEU A 100 -9.24 -3.82 6.95
CA LEU A 100 -10.59 -3.44 6.55
C LEU A 100 -10.62 -2.93 5.10
N VAL A 101 -9.72 -2.02 4.74
CA VAL A 101 -9.62 -1.46 3.39
C VAL A 101 -9.21 -2.55 2.39
N LEU A 102 -8.25 -3.42 2.74
CA LEU A 102 -7.82 -4.53 1.89
C LEU A 102 -8.95 -5.50 1.58
N THR A 103 -9.63 -5.97 2.63
CA THR A 103 -10.74 -6.93 2.46
C THR A 103 -11.92 -6.27 1.75
N GLY A 104 -12.14 -4.97 1.96
CA GLY A 104 -13.10 -4.17 1.21
C GLY A 104 -12.77 -4.09 -0.29
N TYR A 105 -11.52 -3.79 -0.64
CA TYR A 105 -11.06 -3.85 -2.03
C TYR A 105 -11.21 -5.27 -2.61
N ALA A 106 -10.85 -6.30 -1.86
CA ALA A 106 -11.00 -7.68 -2.31
C ALA A 106 -12.47 -8.05 -2.58
N ALA A 107 -13.39 -7.66 -1.70
CA ALA A 107 -14.83 -7.86 -1.89
C ALA A 107 -15.37 -7.11 -3.12
N LEU A 108 -14.94 -5.86 -3.33
CA LEU A 108 -15.29 -5.06 -4.51
C LEU A 108 -14.70 -5.64 -5.80
N VAL A 109 -13.46 -6.14 -5.76
CA VAL A 109 -12.84 -6.86 -6.89
C VAL A 109 -13.65 -8.10 -7.24
N VAL A 110 -14.02 -8.92 -6.26
CA VAL A 110 -14.88 -10.10 -6.48
C VAL A 110 -16.22 -9.69 -7.10
N ALA A 111 -16.91 -8.69 -6.52
CA ALA A 111 -18.22 -8.25 -7.00
C ALA A 111 -18.17 -7.71 -8.43
N THR A 112 -17.21 -6.83 -8.74
CA THR A 112 -17.07 -6.20 -10.05
C THR A 112 -16.58 -7.18 -11.11
N SER A 113 -15.64 -8.06 -10.76
CA SER A 113 -15.11 -9.08 -11.69
C SER A 113 -16.14 -10.16 -12.01
N ARG A 114 -16.99 -10.54 -11.05
CA ARG A 114 -18.12 -11.46 -11.31
C ARG A 114 -19.13 -10.86 -12.28
N ARG A 115 -19.50 -9.58 -12.09
CA ARG A 115 -20.40 -8.87 -13.00
C ARG A 115 -19.86 -8.80 -14.43
N ARG A 116 -18.54 -8.63 -14.57
CA ARG A 116 -17.84 -8.60 -15.86
C ARG A 116 -17.46 -9.98 -16.41
N LYS A 117 -17.78 -11.07 -15.70
CA LYS A 117 -17.40 -12.45 -16.04
C LYS A 117 -15.89 -12.60 -16.29
N SER A 118 -15.06 -11.94 -15.47
CA SER A 118 -13.61 -11.92 -15.64
C SER A 118 -13.00 -13.30 -15.43
N GLU A 119 -12.29 -13.80 -16.43
CA GLU A 119 -11.57 -15.09 -16.35
C GLU A 119 -10.33 -15.01 -15.45
N LEU A 120 -9.84 -13.79 -15.13
CA LEU A 120 -8.72 -13.58 -14.23
C LEU A 120 -9.11 -13.71 -12.75
N LEU A 121 -10.39 -13.56 -12.41
CA LEU A 121 -10.83 -13.54 -11.00
C LEU A 121 -10.34 -14.74 -10.19
N PRO A 122 -10.43 -16.01 -10.64
CA PRO A 122 -9.92 -17.14 -9.86
C PRO A 122 -8.42 -17.04 -9.55
N TRP A 123 -7.64 -16.41 -10.43
CA TRP A 123 -6.19 -16.26 -10.31
C TRP A 123 -5.77 -15.07 -9.45
N VAL A 124 -6.65 -14.08 -9.29
CA VAL A 124 -6.44 -12.87 -8.48
C VAL A 124 -6.74 -13.13 -6.99
N VAL A 125 -7.64 -14.07 -6.70
CA VAL A 125 -8.06 -14.38 -5.31
C VAL A 125 -6.90 -14.84 -4.42
N PRO A 126 -6.04 -15.79 -4.81
CA PRO A 126 -4.93 -16.21 -3.94
C PRO A 126 -3.93 -15.09 -3.60
N PRO A 127 -3.45 -14.24 -4.52
CA PRO A 127 -2.62 -13.09 -4.17
C PRO A 127 -3.28 -12.12 -3.18
N LEU A 128 -4.56 -11.77 -3.37
CA LEU A 128 -5.30 -10.92 -2.41
C LEU A 128 -5.43 -11.59 -1.05
N ALA A 129 -5.76 -12.88 -1.02
CA ALA A 129 -5.89 -13.65 0.21
C ALA A 129 -4.56 -13.77 0.96
N LEU A 130 -3.43 -13.90 0.26
CA LEU A 130 -2.10 -13.94 0.87
C LEU A 130 -1.82 -12.67 1.70
N VAL A 131 -2.13 -11.50 1.15
CA VAL A 131 -1.94 -10.23 1.87
C VAL A 131 -2.93 -10.13 3.04
N ALA A 132 -4.19 -10.56 2.85
CA ALA A 132 -5.20 -10.54 3.91
C ALA A 132 -4.83 -11.47 5.08
N VAL A 133 -4.27 -12.66 4.80
CA VAL A 133 -3.74 -13.59 5.82
C VAL A 133 -2.66 -12.91 6.65
N PHE A 134 -1.71 -12.22 6.02
CA PHE A 134 -0.63 -11.56 6.74
C PHE A 134 -1.17 -10.50 7.72
N PHE A 135 -2.00 -9.56 7.25
CA PHE A 135 -2.52 -8.50 8.13
C PHE A 135 -3.47 -9.03 9.21
N ALA A 136 -4.31 -10.02 8.89
CA ALA A 136 -5.15 -10.67 9.90
C ALA A 136 -4.32 -11.43 10.94
N PHE A 137 -3.24 -12.12 10.52
CA PHE A 137 -2.30 -12.78 11.43
C PHE A 137 -1.63 -11.75 12.36
N MET A 138 -1.15 -10.62 11.84
CA MET A 138 -0.55 -9.55 12.65
C MET A 138 -1.50 -9.08 13.76
N LEU A 139 -2.78 -8.91 13.43
CA LEU A 139 -3.80 -8.44 14.37
C LEU A 139 -4.24 -9.50 15.39
N VAL A 140 -4.15 -10.78 15.04
CA VAL A 140 -4.55 -11.87 15.95
C VAL A 140 -3.41 -12.26 16.87
N ALA A 141 -2.17 -12.33 16.35
CA ALA A 141 -1.05 -12.96 17.05
C ALA A 141 -0.02 -11.96 17.61
N ILE A 142 0.11 -10.76 17.03
CA ILE A 142 1.24 -9.86 17.32
C ILE A 142 0.78 -8.52 17.89
N SER A 143 -0.29 -7.90 17.36
CA SER A 143 -0.63 -6.50 17.66
C SER A 143 -2.15 -6.32 17.65
N SER A 144 -2.81 -6.81 18.71
CA SER A 144 -4.28 -6.80 18.82
C SER A 144 -4.81 -5.50 19.40
N PRO A 145 -5.82 -4.84 18.79
CA PRO A 145 -6.49 -3.70 19.39
C PRO A 145 -7.47 -4.08 20.52
N PHE A 146 -7.63 -5.38 20.79
CA PHE A 146 -8.57 -5.90 21.76
C PHE A 146 -7.90 -6.48 23.02
N ASP A 147 -6.64 -6.12 23.28
CA ASP A 147 -5.98 -6.48 24.53
C ASP A 147 -6.58 -5.74 25.70
N THR A 148 -6.75 -6.46 26.81
CA THR A 148 -7.50 -5.99 27.98
C THR A 148 -6.58 -5.68 29.15
N GLN A 149 -7.02 -4.74 29.99
CA GLN A 149 -6.37 -4.34 31.23
C GLN A 149 -7.43 -4.03 32.31
N VAL A 150 -6.98 -3.77 33.55
CA VAL A 150 -7.82 -3.15 34.56
C VAL A 150 -8.10 -1.70 34.07
N ALA A 151 -9.39 -1.34 33.99
CA ALA A 151 -9.79 -0.03 33.49
C ALA A 151 -9.26 1.09 34.43
N PRO A 152 -8.46 2.03 33.90
CA PRO A 152 -8.09 3.23 34.66
C PRO A 152 -9.31 4.16 34.79
N PRO A 153 -9.30 5.13 35.72
CA PRO A 153 -10.40 6.07 35.92
C PRO A 153 -10.63 6.99 34.72
N ASN A 154 -9.61 7.24 33.90
CA ASN A 154 -9.66 7.93 32.61
C ASN A 154 -8.54 7.43 31.70
N GLY A 155 -8.66 7.69 30.38
CA GLY A 155 -7.59 7.37 29.44
C GLY A 155 -6.56 8.50 29.31
N ALA A 156 -5.43 8.17 28.64
CA ALA A 156 -4.29 9.09 28.46
C ALA A 156 -4.59 10.21 27.44
N GLY A 157 -5.56 10.00 26.55
CA GLY A 157 -5.89 10.93 25.49
C GLY A 157 -5.06 10.77 24.21
N LEU A 158 -5.49 11.43 23.15
CA LEU A 158 -4.78 11.46 21.87
C LEU A 158 -3.64 12.51 21.94
N ASN A 159 -2.48 12.16 21.37
CA ASN A 159 -1.37 13.09 21.24
C ASN A 159 -1.87 14.44 20.66
N PRO A 160 -1.56 15.60 21.28
CA PRO A 160 -2.01 16.91 20.82
C PRO A 160 -1.72 17.18 19.33
N SER A 161 -0.57 16.79 18.81
CA SER A 161 -0.22 16.96 17.40
C SER A 161 -1.14 16.20 16.43
N LEU A 162 -1.84 15.16 16.91
CA LEU A 162 -2.84 14.41 16.14
C LEU A 162 -4.24 15.03 16.21
N GLN A 163 -4.45 16.03 17.08
CA GLN A 163 -5.73 16.73 17.24
C GLN A 163 -5.87 17.87 16.23
N ASN A 164 -5.69 17.56 14.95
CA ASN A 164 -5.74 18.49 13.84
C ASN A 164 -6.69 17.95 12.75
N PRO A 165 -7.55 18.79 12.12
CA PRO A 165 -8.50 18.35 11.10
C PRO A 165 -7.86 17.63 9.90
N TYR A 166 -6.68 18.06 9.48
CA TYR A 166 -5.97 17.41 8.37
C TYR A 166 -5.52 16.01 8.75
N MET A 167 -5.14 15.79 10.02
CA MET A 167 -4.76 14.49 10.55
C MET A 167 -5.94 13.52 10.71
N VAL A 168 -7.17 14.01 10.74
CA VAL A 168 -8.36 13.15 10.68
C VAL A 168 -8.50 12.49 9.31
N ALA A 169 -8.26 13.23 8.22
CA ALA A 169 -8.48 12.77 6.84
C ALA A 169 -7.23 12.16 6.18
N HIS A 170 -6.03 12.64 6.55
CA HIS A 170 -4.75 12.23 5.95
C HIS A 170 -4.49 10.72 6.02
N PRO A 171 -4.50 10.03 7.18
CA PRO A 171 -4.18 8.61 7.25
C PRO A 171 -5.16 7.72 6.49
N PRO A 172 -6.50 7.89 6.60
CA PRO A 172 -7.43 7.09 5.80
C PRO A 172 -7.19 7.19 4.29
N LEU A 173 -6.87 8.39 3.77
CA LEU A 173 -6.56 8.56 2.35
C LEU A 173 -5.24 7.89 1.96
N LEU A 174 -4.20 7.97 2.81
CA LEU A 174 -2.97 7.22 2.59
C LEU A 174 -3.24 5.71 2.54
N TYR A 175 -4.03 5.18 3.47
CA TYR A 175 -4.38 3.76 3.49
C TYR A 175 -5.19 3.34 2.25
N LEU A 176 -6.14 4.15 1.80
CA LEU A 176 -6.83 3.89 0.53
C LEU A 176 -5.85 3.81 -0.65
N GLY A 177 -4.82 4.64 -0.64
CA GLY A 177 -3.77 4.62 -1.66
C GLY A 177 -2.85 3.41 -1.53
N TYR A 178 -2.18 3.23 -0.39
CA TYR A 178 -1.24 2.13 -0.15
C TYR A 178 -1.87 0.76 -0.39
N VAL A 179 -3.01 0.53 0.27
CA VAL A 179 -3.75 -0.74 0.15
C VAL A 179 -4.30 -0.92 -1.25
N GLY A 180 -4.72 0.17 -1.90
CA GLY A 180 -5.25 0.15 -3.25
C GLY A 180 -4.25 -0.37 -4.28
N LEU A 181 -2.94 -0.17 -4.07
CA LEU A 181 -1.88 -0.71 -4.93
C LEU A 181 -1.77 -2.25 -4.89
N THR A 182 -2.35 -2.89 -3.87
CA THR A 182 -2.47 -4.37 -3.83
C THR A 182 -3.30 -4.90 -4.99
N VAL A 183 -4.31 -4.16 -5.45
CA VAL A 183 -5.21 -4.62 -6.52
C VAL A 183 -4.49 -4.77 -7.86
N PRO A 184 -3.83 -3.74 -8.43
CA PRO A 184 -3.09 -3.91 -9.68
C PRO A 184 -1.96 -4.93 -9.57
N TRP A 185 -1.26 -5.03 -8.43
CA TRP A 185 -0.28 -6.09 -8.19
C TRP A 185 -0.93 -7.48 -8.24
N ALA A 186 -2.04 -7.71 -7.54
CA ALA A 186 -2.71 -8.99 -7.53
C ALA A 186 -3.23 -9.42 -8.91
N PHE A 187 -3.71 -8.48 -9.73
CA PHE A 187 -4.07 -8.75 -11.12
C PHE A 187 -2.87 -9.07 -12.00
N GLY A 188 -1.75 -8.35 -11.85
CA GLY A 188 -0.48 -8.65 -12.52
C GLY A 188 0.00 -10.08 -12.19
N MET A 189 0.01 -10.44 -10.90
CA MET A 189 0.36 -11.80 -10.46
C MET A 189 -0.64 -12.82 -10.96
N GLY A 190 -1.93 -12.52 -10.91
CA GLY A 190 -2.99 -13.38 -11.44
C GLY A 190 -2.84 -13.63 -12.95
N ALA A 191 -2.49 -12.62 -13.73
CA ALA A 191 -2.22 -12.77 -15.16
C ALA A 191 -1.02 -13.70 -15.44
N LEU A 192 0.08 -13.54 -14.67
CA LEU A 192 1.26 -14.42 -14.78
C LEU A 192 0.95 -15.86 -14.36
N LEU A 193 0.18 -16.06 -13.30
CA LEU A 193 -0.29 -17.39 -12.86
C LEU A 193 -1.17 -18.03 -13.93
N ALA A 194 -2.08 -17.27 -14.54
CA ALA A 194 -2.94 -17.70 -15.65
C ALA A 194 -2.20 -17.89 -16.97
N ARG A 195 -0.90 -17.59 -17.03
CA ARG A 195 -0.08 -17.58 -18.26
C ARG A 195 -0.66 -16.67 -19.34
N ARG A 196 -1.20 -15.51 -18.96
CA ARG A 196 -1.73 -14.49 -19.86
C ARG A 196 -0.79 -13.28 -19.92
N ALA A 197 -0.45 -12.85 -21.13
CA ALA A 197 0.38 -11.69 -21.40
C ALA A 197 -0.37 -10.60 -22.18
N ASP A 198 -1.70 -10.72 -22.24
CA ASP A 198 -2.58 -9.73 -22.89
C ASP A 198 -2.81 -8.50 -21.98
N GLU A 199 -3.47 -7.49 -22.51
CA GLU A 199 -3.75 -6.23 -21.84
C GLU A 199 -4.96 -6.33 -20.86
N ALA A 200 -5.60 -7.49 -20.72
CA ALA A 200 -6.83 -7.66 -19.95
C ALA A 200 -6.65 -7.29 -18.48
N TRP A 201 -5.50 -7.61 -17.87
CA TRP A 201 -5.22 -7.26 -16.48
C TRP A 201 -5.03 -5.75 -16.28
N ILE A 202 -4.42 -5.05 -17.25
CA ILE A 202 -4.23 -3.59 -17.23
C ILE A 202 -5.58 -2.88 -17.33
N ILE A 203 -6.41 -3.29 -18.29
CA ILE A 203 -7.75 -2.72 -18.48
C ILE A 203 -8.61 -2.93 -17.23
N ALA A 204 -8.50 -4.13 -16.61
CA ALA A 204 -9.22 -4.45 -15.38
C ALA A 204 -8.80 -3.57 -14.20
N THR A 205 -7.53 -3.17 -14.13
CA THR A 205 -6.95 -2.46 -12.98
C THR A 205 -6.86 -0.96 -13.14
N ARG A 206 -7.05 -0.40 -14.34
CA ARG A 206 -6.89 1.03 -14.61
C ARG A 206 -7.60 1.93 -13.59
N ARG A 207 -8.87 1.68 -13.31
CA ARG A 207 -9.66 2.49 -12.36
C ARG A 207 -9.15 2.31 -10.92
N TRP A 208 -8.76 1.10 -10.54
CA TRP A 208 -8.21 0.81 -9.21
C TRP A 208 -6.90 1.56 -8.99
N THR A 209 -6.01 1.54 -9.99
CA THR A 209 -4.75 2.27 -9.93
C THR A 209 -4.96 3.78 -9.83
N LEU A 210 -5.90 4.35 -10.60
CA LEU A 210 -6.24 5.77 -10.53
C LEU A 210 -6.80 6.16 -9.16
N VAL A 211 -7.70 5.36 -8.58
CA VAL A 211 -8.25 5.61 -7.23
C VAL A 211 -7.13 5.56 -6.20
N ALA A 212 -6.28 4.53 -6.24
CA ALA A 212 -5.16 4.40 -5.32
C ALA A 212 -4.17 5.56 -5.46
N TRP A 213 -3.79 5.93 -6.66
CA TRP A 213 -2.88 7.03 -6.98
C TRP A 213 -3.44 8.38 -6.51
N THR A 214 -4.72 8.65 -6.78
CA THR A 214 -5.38 9.89 -6.35
C THR A 214 -5.48 9.96 -4.84
N ALA A 215 -5.92 8.89 -4.19
CA ALA A 215 -6.05 8.84 -2.73
C ALA A 215 -4.69 9.04 -2.04
N LEU A 216 -3.63 8.40 -2.54
CA LEU A 216 -2.28 8.54 -2.03
C LEU A 216 -1.75 9.97 -2.23
N GLY A 217 -1.96 10.56 -3.40
CA GLY A 217 -1.53 11.95 -3.69
C GLY A 217 -2.28 12.98 -2.83
N VAL A 218 -3.61 12.88 -2.72
CA VAL A 218 -4.39 13.78 -1.85
C VAL A 218 -4.02 13.57 -0.39
N GLY A 219 -3.84 12.31 0.04
CA GLY A 219 -3.38 11.99 1.38
C GLY A 219 -2.05 12.69 1.71
N GLN A 220 -1.06 12.64 0.81
CA GLN A 220 0.22 13.33 1.00
C GLN A 220 0.05 14.86 1.11
N LEU A 221 -0.81 15.47 0.28
CA LEU A 221 -1.06 16.92 0.36
C LEU A 221 -1.67 17.33 1.69
N LEU A 222 -2.61 16.52 2.23
CA LEU A 222 -3.18 16.78 3.56
C LEU A 222 -2.15 16.57 4.67
N GLY A 223 -1.27 15.57 4.54
CA GLY A 223 -0.15 15.35 5.47
C GLY A 223 0.86 16.49 5.45
N ALA A 224 1.18 17.01 4.26
CA ALA A 224 2.03 18.16 4.10
C ALA A 224 1.44 19.43 4.77
N LYS A 225 0.12 19.61 4.65
CA LYS A 225 -0.59 20.72 5.32
C LYS A 225 -0.59 20.55 6.84
N TRP A 226 -0.82 19.32 7.34
CA TRP A 226 -0.69 19.00 8.76
C TRP A 226 0.72 19.29 9.28
N ALA A 227 1.77 18.84 8.58
CA ALA A 227 3.16 19.07 8.97
C ALA A 227 3.50 20.56 9.03
N TYR A 228 3.00 21.34 8.07
CA TYR A 228 3.17 22.80 8.08
C TYR A 228 2.55 23.47 9.31
N GLU A 229 1.40 23.00 9.79
CA GLU A 229 0.69 23.59 10.94
C GLU A 229 1.24 23.12 12.29
N GLU A 230 1.62 21.83 12.40
CA GLU A 230 1.88 21.20 13.70
C GLU A 230 3.38 21.01 14.00
N ILE A 231 4.23 20.82 12.99
CA ILE A 231 5.60 20.35 13.21
C ILE A 231 6.63 21.50 13.28
N GLY A 232 6.31 22.65 12.71
CA GLY A 232 7.18 23.83 12.81
C GLY A 232 8.43 23.78 11.93
N TRP A 233 8.49 22.95 10.90
CA TRP A 233 9.62 22.90 9.95
C TRP A 233 9.75 24.15 9.08
N GLY A 234 8.74 25.02 9.07
CA GLY A 234 8.69 26.17 8.17
C GLY A 234 8.39 25.84 6.72
N GLY A 235 7.93 24.59 6.43
CA GLY A 235 7.63 24.11 5.09
C GLY A 235 6.63 22.96 5.11
N TYR A 236 6.19 22.57 3.90
CA TYR A 236 5.21 21.49 3.69
C TYR A 236 5.84 20.10 3.57
N PHE A 237 7.16 20.00 3.42
CA PHE A 237 7.89 18.76 3.21
C PHE A 237 9.34 18.91 3.69
N ALA A 238 9.80 18.01 4.53
CA ALA A 238 11.13 18.07 5.13
C ALA A 238 12.03 16.88 4.78
N TRP A 239 11.62 16.02 3.86
CA TRP A 239 12.32 14.79 3.53
C TRP A 239 12.38 13.80 4.70
N ASP A 240 11.41 13.86 5.61
CA ASP A 240 11.27 12.87 6.67
C ASP A 240 11.15 11.45 6.08
N PRO A 241 11.72 10.41 6.72
CA PRO A 241 11.64 9.04 6.21
C PRO A 241 10.22 8.55 5.92
N VAL A 242 9.22 8.99 6.69
CA VAL A 242 7.82 8.60 6.50
C VAL A 242 7.16 9.35 5.34
N GLU A 243 7.47 10.65 5.17
CA GLU A 243 7.06 11.41 3.99
C GLU A 243 7.64 10.79 2.71
N ASN A 244 8.94 10.48 2.73
CA ASN A 244 9.62 9.79 1.64
C ASN A 244 8.99 8.43 1.34
N ALA A 245 8.62 7.68 2.39
CA ALA A 245 7.95 6.39 2.24
C ALA A 245 6.60 6.50 1.51
N ALA A 246 5.89 7.62 1.67
CA ALA A 246 4.64 7.87 0.96
C ALA A 246 4.86 8.30 -0.51
N LEU A 247 5.90 9.09 -0.75
CA LEU A 247 6.21 9.60 -2.07
C LEU A 247 6.69 8.52 -3.05
N MET A 248 7.50 7.58 -2.59
CA MET A 248 8.09 6.53 -3.44
C MET A 248 7.04 5.67 -4.18
N PRO A 249 6.04 5.04 -3.52
CA PRO A 249 5.03 4.26 -4.22
C PRO A 249 4.15 5.11 -5.14
N TRP A 250 3.95 6.40 -4.81
CA TRP A 250 3.23 7.33 -5.69
C TRP A 250 3.99 7.62 -6.98
N LEU A 251 5.32 7.81 -6.92
CA LEU A 251 6.19 7.97 -8.11
C LEU A 251 6.18 6.70 -8.97
N ALA A 252 6.32 5.53 -8.36
CA ALA A 252 6.28 4.25 -9.06
C ALA A 252 4.91 4.00 -9.73
N ALA A 253 3.81 4.33 -9.05
CA ALA A 253 2.46 4.24 -9.60
C ALA A 253 2.23 5.26 -10.73
N THR A 254 2.82 6.46 -10.65
CA THR A 254 2.79 7.47 -11.73
C THR A 254 3.50 6.93 -12.97
N ALA A 255 4.71 6.36 -12.81
CA ALA A 255 5.43 5.70 -13.89
C ALA A 255 4.60 4.56 -14.50
N PHE A 256 3.95 3.74 -13.67
CA PHE A 256 3.08 2.67 -14.13
C PHE A 256 1.89 3.19 -14.95
N LEU A 257 1.19 4.22 -14.48
CA LEU A 257 0.05 4.83 -15.20
C LEU A 257 0.45 5.35 -16.59
N HIS A 258 1.63 5.93 -16.73
CA HIS A 258 2.15 6.38 -18.04
C HIS A 258 2.58 5.20 -18.92
N SER A 259 3.24 4.21 -18.36
CA SER A 259 3.77 3.07 -19.10
C SER A 259 2.68 2.13 -19.64
N VAL A 260 1.58 1.95 -18.90
CA VAL A 260 0.47 1.10 -19.37
C VAL A 260 -0.20 1.63 -20.64
N MET A 261 -0.17 2.96 -20.89
CA MET A 261 -0.68 3.54 -22.12
C MET A 261 0.12 3.08 -23.35
N ILE A 262 1.43 2.87 -23.20
CA ILE A 262 2.28 2.32 -24.27
C ILE A 262 1.95 0.84 -24.49
N GLN A 263 1.82 0.06 -23.42
CA GLN A 263 1.48 -1.36 -23.54
C GLN A 263 0.12 -1.54 -24.22
N GLU A 264 -0.90 -0.78 -23.84
CA GLU A 264 -2.23 -0.87 -24.45
C GLU A 264 -2.22 -0.54 -25.94
N LYS A 265 -1.42 0.44 -26.37
CA LYS A 265 -1.40 0.88 -27.77
C LYS A 265 -0.42 0.09 -28.64
N ARG A 266 0.65 -0.44 -28.06
CA ARG A 266 1.79 -1.00 -28.79
C ARG A 266 2.19 -2.41 -28.37
N GLY A 267 1.66 -2.93 -27.28
CA GLY A 267 2.05 -4.22 -26.72
C GLY A 267 3.50 -4.26 -26.21
N MET A 268 4.11 -3.07 -25.97
CA MET A 268 5.48 -2.91 -25.48
C MET A 268 5.51 -2.84 -23.95
N LEU A 269 6.71 -2.93 -23.36
CA LEU A 269 6.98 -2.68 -21.93
C LEU A 269 6.26 -3.63 -20.96
N LYS A 270 5.90 -4.84 -21.36
CA LYS A 270 5.17 -5.81 -20.52
C LYS A 270 5.91 -6.16 -19.22
N VAL A 271 7.22 -6.46 -19.34
CA VAL A 271 8.06 -6.75 -18.15
C VAL A 271 8.20 -5.50 -17.28
N TRP A 272 8.43 -4.35 -17.90
CA TRP A 272 8.58 -3.07 -17.22
C TRP A 272 7.33 -2.73 -16.38
N ASN A 273 6.14 -2.87 -16.95
CA ASN A 273 4.88 -2.62 -16.24
C ASN A 273 4.65 -3.56 -15.06
N LEU A 274 5.03 -4.84 -15.19
CA LEU A 274 4.99 -5.78 -14.08
C LEU A 274 5.98 -5.40 -12.98
N LEU A 275 7.21 -4.97 -13.34
CA LEU A 275 8.19 -4.51 -12.36
C LEU A 275 7.73 -3.22 -11.65
N LEU A 276 7.10 -2.28 -12.39
CA LEU A 276 6.58 -1.05 -11.79
C LEU A 276 5.45 -1.31 -10.80
N VAL A 277 4.52 -2.21 -11.09
CA VAL A 277 3.43 -2.53 -10.16
C VAL A 277 3.93 -3.33 -8.96
N ILE A 278 4.95 -4.20 -9.14
CA ILE A 278 5.63 -4.89 -8.04
C ILE A 278 6.36 -3.88 -7.16
N LEU A 279 7.08 -2.94 -7.76
CA LEU A 279 7.79 -1.88 -7.06
C LEU A 279 6.81 -0.99 -6.27
N ALA A 280 5.72 -0.52 -6.90
CA ALA A 280 4.74 0.33 -6.24
C ALA A 280 4.10 -0.37 -5.02
N PHE A 281 3.70 -1.63 -5.16
CA PHE A 281 3.16 -2.40 -4.04
C PHE A 281 4.23 -2.74 -2.99
N GLY A 282 5.41 -3.16 -3.39
CA GLY A 282 6.53 -3.43 -2.48
C GLY A 282 6.91 -2.20 -1.66
N LEU A 283 6.96 -1.02 -2.29
CA LEU A 283 7.21 0.25 -1.59
C LEU A 283 6.06 0.66 -0.67
N SER A 284 4.81 0.32 -0.95
CA SER A 284 3.69 0.57 -0.02
C SER A 284 3.80 -0.29 1.25
N LEU A 285 4.22 -1.55 1.12
CA LEU A 285 4.53 -2.41 2.27
C LEU A 285 5.76 -1.91 3.03
N PHE A 286 6.80 -1.48 2.31
CA PHE A 286 8.01 -0.91 2.90
C PHE A 286 7.71 0.39 3.65
N GLY A 287 6.86 1.27 3.11
CA GLY A 287 6.40 2.45 3.81
C GLY A 287 5.66 2.12 5.11
N THR A 288 4.80 1.11 5.10
CA THR A 288 4.12 0.62 6.30
C THR A 288 5.12 0.04 7.32
N PHE A 289 6.14 -0.68 6.84
CA PHE A 289 7.24 -1.17 7.67
C PHE A 289 7.99 -0.01 8.34
N LEU A 290 8.41 1.01 7.60
CA LEU A 290 9.14 2.16 8.15
C LEU A 290 8.34 2.91 9.22
N THR A 291 7.05 3.15 8.97
CA THR A 291 6.18 3.88 9.90
C THR A 291 5.88 3.11 11.18
N ARG A 292 6.05 1.80 11.20
CA ARG A 292 5.59 0.93 12.30
C ARG A 292 6.68 0.11 12.97
N SER A 293 7.88 0.03 12.39
CA SER A 293 9.00 -0.72 12.97
C SER A 293 9.80 0.05 14.01
N GLY A 294 9.72 1.39 14.02
CA GLY A 294 10.57 2.24 14.86
C GLY A 294 12.07 2.19 14.50
N ILE A 295 12.43 1.56 13.38
CA ILE A 295 13.83 1.38 12.97
C ILE A 295 14.49 2.71 12.57
N LEU A 296 13.72 3.66 12.02
CA LEU A 296 14.19 4.99 11.69
C LEU A 296 13.54 6.02 12.61
N GLU A 297 14.35 6.93 13.15
CA GLU A 297 13.83 8.07 13.88
C GLU A 297 13.01 8.96 12.95
N SER A 298 11.75 9.17 13.29
CA SER A 298 10.82 10.05 12.59
C SER A 298 9.83 10.60 13.59
N ILE A 299 9.40 11.84 13.38
CA ILE A 299 8.31 12.46 14.14
C ILE A 299 6.97 11.71 13.98
N HIS A 300 6.86 10.85 12.97
CA HIS A 300 5.71 9.99 12.72
C HIS A 300 5.82 8.62 13.42
N SER A 301 6.95 8.33 14.07
CA SER A 301 7.17 7.06 14.81
C SER A 301 6.72 7.23 16.24
N PHE A 302 5.48 6.86 16.54
CA PHE A 302 4.90 7.04 17.87
C PHE A 302 5.12 5.84 18.81
N THR A 303 5.69 4.72 18.34
CA THR A 303 5.93 3.51 19.16
C THR A 303 7.03 2.64 18.55
N GLU A 304 7.96 2.19 19.37
CA GLU A 304 8.81 1.04 19.07
C GLU A 304 7.95 -0.23 19.10
N SER A 305 8.10 -1.09 18.10
CA SER A 305 7.27 -2.28 18.02
C SER A 305 8.01 -3.51 17.49
N SER A 306 7.59 -4.68 17.95
CA SER A 306 8.10 -5.99 17.53
C SER A 306 7.62 -6.44 16.15
N ILE A 307 6.87 -5.62 15.42
CA ILE A 307 6.31 -6.01 14.11
C ILE A 307 7.30 -5.94 12.95
N GLY A 308 8.42 -5.23 13.13
CA GLY A 308 9.42 -5.00 12.09
C GLY A 308 9.88 -6.28 11.37
N PRO A 309 10.38 -7.31 12.08
CA PRO A 309 10.83 -8.56 11.46
C PRO A 309 9.75 -9.28 10.63
N TRP A 310 8.50 -9.25 11.09
CA TRP A 310 7.37 -9.86 10.39
C TRP A 310 7.07 -9.16 9.07
N PHE A 311 7.07 -7.81 9.08
CA PHE A 311 6.89 -7.03 7.87
C PHE A 311 8.04 -7.23 6.88
N LEU A 312 9.28 -7.22 7.35
CA LEU A 312 10.45 -7.45 6.51
C LEU A 312 10.39 -8.83 5.86
N GLY A 313 10.10 -9.88 6.63
CA GLY A 313 9.92 -11.24 6.11
C GLY A 313 8.82 -11.32 5.06
N PHE A 314 7.69 -10.63 5.29
CA PHE A 314 6.58 -10.59 4.34
C PHE A 314 6.94 -9.83 3.05
N ILE A 315 7.63 -8.69 3.14
CA ILE A 315 8.12 -7.93 1.99
C ILE A 315 9.04 -8.81 1.13
N VAL A 316 10.01 -9.46 1.76
CA VAL A 316 10.94 -10.38 1.07
C VAL A 316 10.18 -11.51 0.38
N LEU A 317 9.22 -12.13 1.05
CA LEU A 317 8.37 -13.18 0.48
C LEU A 317 7.60 -12.68 -0.76
N VAL A 318 6.90 -11.55 -0.64
CA VAL A 318 6.10 -10.98 -1.73
C VAL A 318 6.97 -10.62 -2.93
N LEU A 319 8.12 -9.96 -2.71
CA LEU A 319 9.04 -9.58 -3.77
C LEU A 319 9.66 -10.81 -4.43
N ALA A 320 10.13 -11.78 -3.63
CA ALA A 320 10.73 -13.02 -4.16
C ALA A 320 9.74 -13.81 -5.02
N LEU A 321 8.51 -14.01 -4.53
CA LEU A 321 7.46 -14.71 -5.29
C LEU A 321 7.10 -13.95 -6.57
N SER A 322 6.97 -12.63 -6.51
CA SER A 322 6.62 -11.79 -7.65
C SER A 322 7.70 -11.83 -8.73
N ILE A 323 8.96 -11.64 -8.33
CA ILE A 323 10.11 -11.66 -9.23
C ILE A 323 10.32 -13.05 -9.83
N ALA A 324 10.25 -14.10 -9.01
CA ALA A 324 10.35 -15.49 -9.48
C ALA A 324 9.28 -15.79 -10.53
N LEU A 325 8.05 -15.31 -10.32
CA LEU A 325 6.94 -15.51 -11.26
C LEU A 325 7.17 -14.73 -12.57
N VAL A 326 7.70 -13.51 -12.53
CA VAL A 326 8.10 -12.74 -13.72
C VAL A 326 9.17 -13.51 -14.50
N PHE A 327 10.24 -13.98 -13.84
CA PHE A 327 11.29 -14.75 -14.49
C PHE A 327 10.77 -16.04 -15.13
N ALA A 328 9.91 -16.77 -14.43
CA ALA A 328 9.28 -17.99 -14.95
C ALA A 328 8.38 -17.75 -16.17
N ARG A 329 7.97 -16.50 -16.42
CA ARG A 329 7.08 -16.11 -17.53
C ARG A 329 7.75 -15.18 -18.55
N LEU A 330 9.05 -14.91 -18.46
CA LEU A 330 9.78 -14.05 -19.41
C LEU A 330 9.54 -14.40 -20.88
N PRO A 331 9.53 -15.68 -21.32
CA PRO A 331 9.26 -16.01 -22.73
C PRO A 331 7.89 -15.52 -23.21
N LEU A 332 6.88 -15.50 -22.33
CA LEU A 332 5.52 -15.07 -22.62
C LEU A 332 5.42 -13.53 -22.74
N LEU A 333 6.31 -12.81 -22.06
CA LEU A 333 6.30 -11.35 -21.95
C LEU A 333 7.08 -10.64 -23.06
N ARG A 334 7.73 -11.38 -23.97
CA ARG A 334 8.50 -10.78 -25.07
C ARG A 334 7.61 -9.91 -25.94
N SER A 335 8.02 -8.66 -26.16
CA SER A 335 7.40 -7.75 -27.12
C SER A 335 7.96 -8.01 -28.52
N ARG A 336 7.09 -7.99 -29.51
CA ARG A 336 7.48 -8.06 -30.94
C ARG A 336 7.73 -6.68 -31.54
N THR A 337 7.20 -5.63 -30.93
CA THR A 337 7.34 -4.24 -31.34
C THR A 337 8.57 -3.60 -30.70
N ARG A 338 9.24 -2.72 -31.47
CA ARG A 338 10.41 -1.95 -31.02
C ARG A 338 10.10 -0.46 -31.07
N LEU A 339 10.87 0.33 -30.33
CA LEU A 339 10.83 1.78 -30.41
C LEU A 339 11.33 2.21 -31.82
N GLU A 340 10.51 2.96 -32.54
CA GLU A 340 10.83 3.36 -33.93
C GLU A 340 11.66 4.65 -33.98
N SER A 341 11.49 5.56 -33.01
CA SER A 341 12.20 6.84 -32.97
C SER A 341 12.44 7.27 -31.53
N LEU A 342 13.62 7.84 -31.25
CA LEU A 342 13.96 8.44 -29.97
C LEU A 342 13.27 9.81 -29.78
N VAL A 343 12.76 10.41 -30.85
CA VAL A 343 11.96 11.64 -30.82
C VAL A 343 10.51 11.28 -31.19
N SER A 344 9.85 10.57 -30.28
CA SER A 344 8.47 10.15 -30.43
C SER A 344 7.76 10.24 -29.08
N ARG A 345 6.43 10.28 -29.10
CA ARG A 345 5.64 10.28 -27.85
C ARG A 345 5.90 9.03 -27.01
N GLU A 346 6.14 7.88 -27.64
CA GLU A 346 6.52 6.65 -26.96
C GLU A 346 7.86 6.79 -26.22
N ALA A 347 8.86 7.41 -26.86
CA ALA A 347 10.16 7.68 -26.24
C ALA A 347 10.02 8.67 -25.08
N THR A 348 9.20 9.71 -25.22
CA THR A 348 8.94 10.68 -24.15
C THR A 348 8.33 10.04 -22.93
N PHE A 349 7.37 9.11 -23.08
CA PHE A 349 6.84 8.33 -21.94
C PHE A 349 7.90 7.43 -21.29
N LEU A 350 8.81 6.86 -22.10
CA LEU A 350 9.91 6.06 -21.56
C LEU A 350 10.88 6.92 -20.76
N TYR A 351 11.28 8.10 -21.26
CA TYR A 351 12.12 9.04 -20.54
C TYR A 351 11.48 9.53 -19.25
N ASN A 352 10.19 9.88 -19.30
CA ASN A 352 9.41 10.23 -18.12
C ASN A 352 9.43 9.10 -17.05
N ASN A 353 9.24 7.85 -17.48
CA ASN A 353 9.32 6.70 -16.58
C ASN A 353 10.70 6.53 -15.95
N LEU A 354 11.76 6.68 -16.74
CA LEU A 354 13.13 6.57 -16.25
C LEU A 354 13.43 7.64 -15.20
N LEU A 355 13.00 8.89 -15.43
CA LEU A 355 13.18 9.99 -14.47
C LEU A 355 12.40 9.77 -13.18
N LEU A 356 11.13 9.31 -13.28
CA LEU A 356 10.31 8.99 -12.10
C LEU A 356 10.92 7.85 -11.28
N VAL A 357 11.40 6.80 -11.95
CA VAL A 357 12.03 5.67 -11.27
C VAL A 357 13.39 6.07 -10.68
N ALA A 358 14.19 6.87 -11.41
CA ALA A 358 15.45 7.39 -10.90
C ALA A 358 15.25 8.22 -9.63
N LEU A 359 14.26 9.13 -9.63
CA LEU A 359 13.89 9.90 -8.45
C LEU A 359 13.42 9.00 -7.31
N CYS A 360 12.56 8.02 -7.59
CA CYS A 360 12.09 7.04 -6.62
C CYS A 360 13.26 6.25 -5.99
N LEU A 361 14.21 5.75 -6.80
CA LEU A 361 15.38 5.00 -6.31
C LEU A 361 16.36 5.89 -5.54
N THR A 362 16.51 7.15 -5.93
CA THR A 362 17.30 8.13 -5.17
C THR A 362 16.74 8.36 -3.78
N ILE A 363 15.41 8.53 -3.68
CA ILE A 363 14.73 8.67 -2.40
C ILE A 363 14.87 7.39 -1.57
N LEU A 364 14.66 6.24 -2.18
CA LEU A 364 14.83 4.94 -1.53
C LEU A 364 16.25 4.77 -0.96
N TRP A 365 17.27 5.13 -1.74
CA TRP A 365 18.66 5.09 -1.29
C TRP A 365 18.89 5.94 -0.05
N GLY A 366 18.41 7.18 -0.06
CA GLY A 366 18.55 8.07 1.10
C GLY A 366 17.83 7.56 2.35
N VAL A 367 16.68 6.90 2.17
CA VAL A 367 15.90 6.30 3.28
C VAL A 367 16.57 5.06 3.86
N ILE A 368 17.19 4.22 3.02
CA ILE A 368 17.87 2.97 3.50
C ILE A 368 19.30 3.26 3.98
N TRP A 369 19.90 4.37 3.58
CA TRP A 369 21.29 4.69 3.88
C TRP A 369 21.65 4.65 5.38
N PRO A 370 20.84 5.20 6.32
CA PRO A 370 21.12 5.08 7.74
C PRO A 370 21.28 3.63 8.21
N LEU A 371 20.40 2.73 7.74
CA LEU A 371 20.48 1.30 8.09
C LEU A 371 21.73 0.63 7.51
N LEU A 372 22.09 0.97 6.27
CA LEU A 372 23.29 0.42 5.63
C LEU A 372 24.57 0.95 6.30
N SER A 373 24.62 2.25 6.62
CA SER A 373 25.80 2.84 7.26
C SER A 373 26.01 2.27 8.66
N GLU A 374 24.94 2.07 9.43
CA GLU A 374 24.99 1.43 10.74
C GLU A 374 25.48 -0.02 10.64
N ALA A 375 24.93 -0.80 9.71
CA ALA A 375 25.35 -2.20 9.50
C ALA A 375 26.81 -2.36 9.07
N VAL A 376 27.38 -1.39 8.32
CA VAL A 376 28.76 -1.47 7.77
C VAL A 376 29.76 -0.76 8.66
N ARG A 377 29.39 0.37 9.29
CA ARG A 377 30.31 1.25 10.02
C ARG A 377 30.07 1.26 11.52
N GLY A 378 28.98 0.65 12.01
CA GLY A 378 28.56 0.70 13.41
C GLY A 378 27.91 2.03 13.84
N GLU A 379 27.76 2.98 12.91
CA GLU A 379 27.16 4.29 13.19
C GLU A 379 26.13 4.64 12.09
N ALA A 380 24.95 5.08 12.51
CA ALA A 380 23.91 5.52 11.59
C ALA A 380 24.25 6.93 11.05
N SER A 381 24.37 7.05 9.73
CA SER A 381 24.59 8.34 9.04
C SER A 381 23.33 8.75 8.30
N VAL A 382 22.72 9.85 8.72
CA VAL A 382 21.48 10.36 8.12
C VAL A 382 21.78 11.15 6.85
N VAL A 383 20.98 10.93 5.82
CA VAL A 383 21.02 11.71 4.58
C VAL A 383 20.05 12.89 4.71
N ALA A 384 20.58 14.10 4.67
CA ALA A 384 19.82 15.32 4.89
C ALA A 384 19.20 15.91 3.61
N GLY A 385 18.36 16.96 3.78
CA GLY A 385 17.65 17.64 2.71
C GLY A 385 18.48 18.07 1.47
N PRO A 386 19.73 18.55 1.61
CA PRO A 386 20.56 18.91 0.45
C PRO A 386 20.76 17.79 -0.57
N TYR A 387 20.89 16.53 -0.12
CA TYR A 387 20.97 15.38 -1.02
C TYR A 387 19.71 15.24 -1.88
N TYR A 388 18.56 15.22 -1.24
CA TYR A 388 17.27 15.04 -1.95
C TYR A 388 16.98 16.22 -2.88
N ASN A 389 17.26 17.45 -2.42
CA ASN A 389 17.07 18.68 -3.20
C ASN A 389 17.94 18.68 -4.46
N PHE A 390 19.20 18.23 -4.37
CA PHE A 390 20.08 18.10 -5.52
C PHE A 390 19.48 17.18 -6.58
N PHE A 391 19.08 15.97 -6.19
CA PHE A 391 18.53 15.02 -7.16
C PHE A 391 17.12 15.39 -7.64
N LEU A 392 16.33 16.09 -6.81
CA LEU A 392 15.06 16.63 -7.25
C LEU A 392 15.26 17.66 -8.37
N LEU A 393 16.28 18.49 -8.31
CA LEU A 393 16.60 19.40 -9.40
C LEU A 393 17.09 18.66 -10.64
N VAL A 394 18.01 17.69 -10.47
CA VAL A 394 18.59 16.91 -11.59
C VAL A 394 17.52 16.11 -12.36
N PHE A 395 16.58 15.47 -11.68
CA PHE A 395 15.55 14.64 -12.32
C PHE A 395 14.21 15.37 -12.48
N GLY A 396 13.86 16.25 -11.56
CA GLY A 396 12.58 16.95 -11.56
C GLY A 396 12.48 18.04 -12.64
N LEU A 397 13.54 18.82 -12.89
CA LEU A 397 13.53 19.82 -13.95
C LEU A 397 13.36 19.21 -15.35
N PRO A 398 14.13 18.16 -15.74
CA PRO A 398 13.85 17.43 -17.00
C PRO A 398 12.44 16.81 -17.04
N LEU A 399 11.93 16.32 -15.92
CA LEU A 399 10.56 15.79 -15.82
C LEU A 399 9.52 16.87 -16.15
N LEU A 400 9.65 18.05 -15.54
CA LEU A 400 8.76 19.19 -15.80
C LEU A 400 8.85 19.63 -17.29
N LEU A 401 10.07 19.68 -17.83
CA LEU A 401 10.27 19.99 -19.26
C LEU A 401 9.55 18.95 -20.15
N LEU A 402 9.68 17.66 -19.85
CA LEU A 402 9.00 16.60 -20.59
C LEU A 402 7.47 16.70 -20.47
N MET A 403 6.93 17.10 -19.32
CA MET A 403 5.49 17.32 -19.15
C MET A 403 4.95 18.41 -20.10
N GLY A 404 5.74 19.47 -20.33
CA GLY A 404 5.39 20.51 -21.30
C GLY A 404 5.56 20.08 -22.76
N LEU A 405 6.60 19.34 -23.10
CA LEU A 405 6.94 18.94 -24.45
C LEU A 405 6.17 17.70 -24.96
N ALA A 406 5.87 16.74 -24.08
CA ALA A 406 5.25 15.47 -24.47
C ALA A 406 3.93 15.60 -25.25
N PRO A 407 3.01 16.52 -24.94
CA PRO A 407 1.80 16.71 -25.72
C PRO A 407 2.05 17.20 -27.16
N LEU A 408 3.18 17.88 -27.40
CA LEU A 408 3.54 18.46 -28.70
C LEU A 408 4.19 17.44 -29.65
N VAL A 409 4.70 16.34 -29.11
CA VAL A 409 5.39 15.31 -29.89
C VAL A 409 4.38 14.32 -30.50
N ALA A 410 4.59 13.98 -31.78
CA ALA A 410 3.75 13.01 -32.47
C ALA A 410 3.94 11.58 -32.01
N TRP A 411 2.92 10.74 -32.19
CA TRP A 411 3.05 9.29 -32.10
C TRP A 411 3.82 8.77 -33.31
N ARG A 412 4.79 7.87 -33.10
CA ARG A 412 5.69 7.35 -34.16
C ARG A 412 6.70 8.39 -34.67
N ARG A 413 7.14 8.22 -35.96
CA ARG A 413 7.98 9.20 -36.62
C ARG A 413 7.18 10.47 -36.88
N ALA A 414 7.78 11.61 -36.56
CA ALA A 414 7.34 12.89 -37.03
C ALA A 414 7.67 13.01 -38.52
#